data_04da473acff4f86468b060610090a33e
#
_entry.id   04da473acff4f86468b060610090a33e
#
_cell.length_a   1.000
_cell.length_b   1.000
_cell.length_c   1.000
_cell.angle_alpha   90.00
_cell.angle_beta   90.00
_cell.angle_gamma   90.00
#
_symmetry.space_group_name_H-M   'P 1'
#
loop_
_entity.id
_entity.type
_entity.pdbx_description
1 polymer ?
#
loop_
_entity_poly.entity_id
_entity_poly.type
_entity_poly.pdbx_seq_one_letter_code
_entity_poly.pdbx_strand_id
1 'polypeptide(L)'
;MAVWQNETGKSLRSNVNLMKVTMNPQPLFDRRRFLGSAAAVTVGGLLSPGISELHAAPEGENDHFWYRLAPKGPYIDSQREHKVFGFGDARVFLSEDNGKTWAHSAAFADAENIGFSYILKNGNILFATREKLFLSTDNLKTHRQIIVKDREGRNYPPHTPRNPDQPGWYFHPLDGVHTWDIDGSEILVWGNYCNVLGGPVPVNIYYSTDSGQTVKIAYSFGRNPKFQEKGTKPASFLGDRDNPVICRHVHSVVFNPAERAFYACTGDINRGHGNECHWLRGVYDARADKWDWQVLVSVDSNSRYKSGGISFVDGQLYWAADANGPKLPNGKHDRGIFRCAPEDLTDPKKHTLLFNAKFEMANMIIEDSVILAGHCAPASTYATGIAISPDLGKTWAEYDLAEFGPRSPVRFHPKNSDGWFRVDLRKGWIERVEVLFIKPKP
;
A
#
# COMPACT_ATOMS: atom_id res chain seq x y z
N MET A 1 37.22 11.59 1.40
CA MET A 1 38.43 10.87 0.94
C MET A 1 39.21 10.44 2.18
N ALA A 2 39.17 9.20 2.56
CA ALA A 2 40.02 8.64 3.60
C ALA A 2 41.00 7.69 2.91
N VAL A 3 42.27 7.98 3.02
CA VAL A 3 43.34 7.18 2.47
C VAL A 3 43.83 6.26 3.57
N TRP A 4 43.66 4.95 3.41
CA TRP A 4 44.31 3.95 4.23
C TRP A 4 45.63 3.57 3.58
N GLN A 5 46.71 3.80 4.23
CA GLN A 5 48.02 3.28 3.85
C GLN A 5 48.25 1.96 4.58
N ASN A 6 48.65 0.93 3.82
CA ASN A 6 49.05 -0.34 4.37
C ASN A 6 50.59 -0.37 4.45
N GLU A 7 51.14 -1.03 5.47
CA GLU A 7 52.56 -1.00 5.87
C GLU A 7 53.56 -1.60 4.85
N THR A 8 53.15 -1.97 3.67
CA THR A 8 54.04 -2.57 2.64
C THR A 8 54.32 -1.71 1.42
N GLY A 9 53.91 -0.44 1.40
CA GLY A 9 54.39 0.53 0.42
C GLY A 9 54.16 0.23 -1.06
N LYS A 10 53.25 -0.69 -1.43
CA LYS A 10 52.90 -0.95 -2.86
C LYS A 10 51.49 -0.46 -3.18
N SER A 11 51.44 0.55 -4.05
CA SER A 11 50.20 1.08 -4.62
C SER A 11 49.59 0.07 -5.60
N LEU A 12 48.42 -0.51 -5.24
CA LEU A 12 47.59 -1.25 -6.16
C LEU A 12 46.58 -0.26 -6.77
N ARG A 13 46.80 0.13 -8.02
CA ARG A 13 45.77 0.81 -8.82
C ARG A 13 44.75 -0.24 -9.27
N SER A 14 43.59 -0.27 -8.65
CA SER A 14 42.46 -1.01 -9.17
C SER A 14 41.80 -0.18 -10.28
N ASN A 15 41.91 -0.69 -11.51
CA ASN A 15 41.09 -0.21 -12.64
C ASN A 15 39.63 -0.63 -12.37
N VAL A 16 38.82 0.27 -11.84
CA VAL A 16 37.37 0.10 -11.84
C VAL A 16 36.88 0.57 -13.22
N ASN A 17 36.64 -0.36 -14.12
CA ASN A 17 35.87 -0.10 -15.33
C ASN A 17 34.44 0.26 -14.92
N LEU A 18 34.12 1.53 -14.92
CA LEU A 18 32.76 2.02 -14.89
C LEU A 18 32.09 1.63 -16.21
N MET A 19 31.34 0.55 -16.20
CA MET A 19 30.34 0.29 -17.22
C MET A 19 29.32 1.41 -17.16
N LYS A 20 29.38 2.34 -18.10
CA LYS A 20 28.28 3.23 -18.43
C LYS A 20 27.13 2.38 -18.95
N VAL A 21 26.17 2.05 -18.11
CA VAL A 21 24.88 1.55 -18.55
C VAL A 21 24.14 2.76 -19.14
N THR A 22 24.24 2.93 -20.45
CA THR A 22 23.34 3.80 -21.20
C THR A 22 21.95 3.16 -21.17
N MET A 23 21.08 3.67 -20.31
CA MET A 23 19.66 3.36 -20.41
C MET A 23 19.14 3.97 -21.70
N ASN A 24 18.85 3.13 -22.67
CA ASN A 24 18.07 3.51 -23.83
C ASN A 24 16.66 3.89 -23.35
N PRO A 25 16.15 5.08 -23.66
CA PRO A 25 14.76 5.40 -23.35
C PRO A 25 13.87 4.51 -24.24
N GLN A 26 13.12 3.63 -23.64
CA GLN A 26 12.06 2.91 -24.32
C GLN A 26 11.06 3.93 -24.87
N PRO A 27 10.57 3.77 -26.11
CA PRO A 27 9.63 4.71 -26.69
C PRO A 27 8.32 4.69 -25.91
N LEU A 28 7.87 5.87 -25.51
CA LEU A 28 6.53 6.14 -25.02
C LEU A 28 5.51 5.59 -26.02
N PHE A 29 4.68 4.67 -25.59
CA PHE A 29 3.55 4.18 -26.37
C PHE A 29 2.61 5.35 -26.67
N ASP A 30 2.60 5.80 -27.92
CA ASP A 30 1.67 6.79 -28.44
C ASP A 30 0.27 6.18 -28.55
N ARG A 31 -0.62 6.51 -27.60
CA ARG A 31 -2.02 6.07 -27.57
C ARG A 31 -2.91 6.68 -28.65
N ARG A 32 -2.38 7.39 -29.65
CA ARG A 32 -3.18 8.08 -30.69
C ARG A 32 -3.47 7.27 -31.96
N ARG A 33 -3.18 5.98 -32.02
CA ARG A 33 -3.44 5.16 -33.22
C ARG A 33 -4.44 4.04 -32.99
N PHE A 34 -5.62 4.36 -32.47
CA PHE A 34 -6.78 3.46 -32.55
C PHE A 34 -8.09 4.24 -32.70
N LEU A 35 -8.13 5.14 -33.71
CA LEU A 35 -9.38 5.70 -34.21
C LEU A 35 -9.30 5.68 -35.74
N GLY A 36 -9.81 4.64 -36.32
CA GLY A 36 -9.96 4.52 -37.75
C GLY A 36 -11.01 3.48 -38.11
N SER A 37 -12.14 3.97 -38.57
CA SER A 37 -13.24 3.27 -39.29
C SER A 37 -14.42 2.83 -38.40
N ALA A 38 -15.37 3.73 -38.19
CA ALA A 38 -16.78 3.39 -37.98
C ALA A 38 -17.61 4.02 -39.08
N ALA A 39 -18.10 3.18 -39.98
CA ALA A 39 -19.13 3.57 -40.95
C ALA A 39 -20.47 3.73 -40.22
N ALA A 40 -21.14 4.84 -40.48
CA ALA A 40 -22.47 5.13 -39.98
C ALA A 40 -23.52 4.20 -40.63
N VAL A 41 -24.27 3.49 -39.79
CA VAL A 41 -25.56 2.94 -40.16
C VAL A 41 -26.57 3.40 -39.12
N THR A 42 -27.43 4.31 -39.55
CA THR A 42 -28.59 4.77 -38.77
C THR A 42 -29.72 3.77 -38.94
N VAL A 43 -30.08 3.05 -37.88
CA VAL A 43 -31.39 2.41 -37.77
C VAL A 43 -31.89 2.61 -36.35
N GLY A 44 -33.02 3.31 -36.23
CA GLY A 44 -33.70 3.51 -34.97
C GLY A 44 -34.29 2.22 -34.42
N GLY A 45 -34.03 1.94 -33.17
CA GLY A 45 -34.62 0.87 -32.40
C GLY A 45 -34.22 1.05 -30.96
N LEU A 46 -35.17 1.33 -30.08
CA LEU A 46 -35.02 1.25 -28.63
C LEU A 46 -34.62 -0.16 -28.26
N LEU A 47 -33.35 -0.40 -28.12
CA LEU A 47 -32.81 -1.62 -27.51
C LEU A 47 -32.24 -1.27 -26.14
N SER A 48 -32.82 -1.87 -25.11
CA SER A 48 -32.20 -1.99 -23.79
C SER A 48 -30.74 -2.35 -23.95
N PRO A 49 -29.80 -1.78 -23.17
CA PRO A 49 -28.41 -2.19 -23.25
C PRO A 49 -28.34 -3.67 -22.90
N GLY A 50 -28.07 -4.48 -23.92
CA GLY A 50 -27.85 -5.91 -23.76
C GLY A 50 -26.76 -6.12 -22.74
N ILE A 51 -27.04 -6.96 -21.75
CA ILE A 51 -26.07 -7.56 -20.84
C ILE A 51 -25.08 -8.25 -21.76
N SER A 52 -23.92 -7.64 -21.99
CA SER A 52 -22.80 -8.31 -22.63
C SER A 52 -22.51 -9.55 -21.76
N GLU A 53 -22.54 -10.73 -22.36
CA GLU A 53 -22.10 -11.96 -21.73
C GLU A 53 -20.73 -11.70 -21.11
N LEU A 54 -20.69 -11.64 -19.80
CA LEU A 54 -19.45 -11.62 -19.04
C LEU A 54 -18.75 -12.94 -19.36
N HIS A 55 -17.73 -12.88 -20.21
CA HIS A 55 -16.85 -14.04 -20.37
C HIS A 55 -16.37 -14.40 -18.95
N ALA A 56 -16.68 -15.64 -18.55
CA ALA A 56 -16.26 -16.16 -17.25
C ALA A 56 -14.77 -15.88 -17.07
N ALA A 57 -14.43 -15.18 -15.97
CA ALA A 57 -13.04 -14.93 -15.65
C ALA A 57 -12.31 -16.27 -15.49
N PRO A 58 -11.02 -16.40 -15.83
CA PRO A 58 -10.26 -17.61 -15.58
C PRO A 58 -10.41 -18.04 -14.13
N GLU A 59 -10.98 -19.19 -13.92
CA GLU A 59 -11.12 -19.81 -12.60
C GLU A 59 -10.27 -21.06 -12.57
N GLY A 60 -9.68 -21.37 -11.41
CA GLY A 60 -8.87 -22.55 -11.23
C GLY A 60 -8.72 -22.92 -9.77
N GLU A 61 -8.02 -23.99 -9.55
CA GLU A 61 -7.68 -24.45 -8.21
C GLU A 61 -6.29 -25.08 -8.19
N ASN A 62 -5.69 -25.09 -7.01
CA ASN A 62 -4.52 -25.91 -6.68
C ASN A 62 -4.80 -26.65 -5.36
N ASP A 63 -3.80 -27.30 -4.80
CA ASP A 63 -3.95 -28.11 -3.58
C ASP A 63 -4.39 -27.29 -2.35
N HIS A 64 -4.19 -25.97 -2.37
CA HIS A 64 -4.36 -25.11 -1.18
C HIS A 64 -5.50 -24.12 -1.28
N PHE A 65 -5.92 -23.72 -2.48
CA PHE A 65 -6.97 -22.73 -2.68
C PHE A 65 -7.64 -22.81 -4.05
N TRP A 66 -8.85 -22.25 -4.12
CA TRP A 66 -9.51 -21.87 -5.37
C TRP A 66 -9.14 -20.44 -5.70
N TYR A 67 -9.03 -20.13 -6.98
CA TYR A 67 -8.76 -18.77 -7.44
C TYR A 67 -9.59 -18.38 -8.64
N ARG A 68 -9.82 -17.08 -8.81
CA ARG A 68 -10.42 -16.48 -10.01
C ARG A 68 -9.88 -15.09 -10.23
N LEU A 69 -9.76 -14.67 -11.48
CA LEU A 69 -9.52 -13.29 -11.83
C LEU A 69 -10.83 -12.49 -11.79
N ALA A 70 -10.74 -11.19 -11.50
CA ALA A 70 -11.89 -10.32 -11.66
C ALA A 70 -12.34 -10.27 -13.12
N PRO A 71 -13.65 -10.20 -13.40
CA PRO A 71 -14.15 -10.03 -14.75
C PRO A 71 -13.64 -8.72 -15.35
N LYS A 72 -13.60 -8.66 -16.68
CA LYS A 72 -13.27 -7.41 -17.38
C LYS A 72 -14.29 -6.32 -17.03
N GLY A 73 -13.81 -5.14 -16.69
CA GLY A 73 -14.68 -4.04 -16.27
C GLY A 73 -13.90 -2.98 -15.49
N PRO A 74 -14.59 -2.24 -14.62
CA PRO A 74 -13.93 -1.32 -13.71
C PRO A 74 -12.84 -1.99 -12.86
N TYR A 75 -11.73 -1.32 -12.66
CA TYR A 75 -10.70 -1.79 -11.74
C TYR A 75 -11.25 -1.78 -10.31
N ILE A 76 -11.25 -2.91 -9.64
CA ILE A 76 -11.69 -3.04 -8.25
C ILE A 76 -10.59 -2.51 -7.32
N ASP A 77 -10.90 -1.53 -6.47
CA ASP A 77 -9.93 -0.94 -5.56
C ASP A 77 -10.22 -1.20 -4.07
N SER A 78 -11.48 -1.17 -3.66
CA SER A 78 -11.85 -1.54 -2.30
C SER A 78 -13.09 -2.41 -2.24
N GLN A 79 -13.19 -3.20 -1.17
CA GLN A 79 -14.35 -4.04 -0.89
C GLN A 79 -14.65 -4.03 0.62
N ARG A 80 -15.93 -4.16 0.95
CA ARG A 80 -16.41 -4.39 2.30
C ARG A 80 -17.69 -5.19 2.25
N GLU A 81 -17.69 -6.37 2.85
CA GLU A 81 -18.82 -7.32 2.77
C GLU A 81 -19.16 -7.62 1.30
N HIS A 82 -20.38 -7.28 0.86
CA HIS A 82 -20.84 -7.43 -0.51
C HIS A 82 -20.62 -6.21 -1.40
N LYS A 83 -20.22 -5.07 -0.80
CA LYS A 83 -19.97 -3.83 -1.54
C LYS A 83 -18.56 -3.78 -2.11
N VAL A 84 -18.47 -3.31 -3.35
CA VAL A 84 -17.21 -3.17 -4.07
C VAL A 84 -17.16 -1.82 -4.77
N PHE A 85 -16.10 -1.06 -4.53
CA PHE A 85 -15.81 0.15 -5.27
C PHE A 85 -14.82 -0.13 -6.39
N GLY A 86 -15.10 0.42 -7.57
CA GLY A 86 -14.22 0.33 -8.73
C GLY A 86 -14.17 1.64 -9.50
N PHE A 87 -13.24 1.73 -10.44
CA PHE A 87 -13.07 2.91 -11.30
C PHE A 87 -12.49 2.53 -12.67
N GLY A 88 -12.65 3.42 -13.63
CA GLY A 88 -12.16 3.33 -15.00
C GLY A 88 -13.00 4.17 -15.95
N ASP A 89 -12.50 4.43 -17.16
CA ASP A 89 -13.23 5.15 -18.20
C ASP A 89 -13.82 6.50 -17.73
N ALA A 90 -13.03 7.29 -16.99
CA ALA A 90 -13.44 8.56 -16.39
C ALA A 90 -14.69 8.45 -15.50
N ARG A 91 -14.90 7.33 -14.83
CA ARG A 91 -16.02 7.05 -13.95
C ARG A 91 -15.57 6.32 -12.67
N VAL A 92 -16.40 6.42 -11.66
CA VAL A 92 -16.37 5.59 -10.45
C VAL A 92 -17.61 4.71 -10.40
N PHE A 93 -17.49 3.54 -9.79
CA PHE A 93 -18.53 2.51 -9.78
C PHE A 93 -18.68 1.92 -8.39
N LEU A 94 -19.93 1.52 -8.05
CA LEU A 94 -20.24 0.77 -6.85
C LEU A 94 -21.07 -0.46 -7.21
N SER A 95 -20.59 -1.61 -6.80
CA SER A 95 -21.32 -2.87 -6.82
C SER A 95 -21.87 -3.16 -5.42
N GLU A 96 -23.01 -3.83 -5.36
CA GLU A 96 -23.65 -4.32 -4.14
C GLU A 96 -23.79 -5.86 -4.12
N ASP A 97 -23.06 -6.54 -4.99
CA ASP A 97 -23.12 -8.00 -5.18
C ASP A 97 -21.74 -8.64 -5.42
N ASN A 98 -20.72 -8.19 -4.69
CA ASN A 98 -19.33 -8.65 -4.79
C ASN A 98 -18.68 -8.41 -6.16
N GLY A 99 -19.08 -7.34 -6.87
CA GLY A 99 -18.50 -6.97 -8.17
C GLY A 99 -19.09 -7.74 -9.35
N LYS A 100 -20.19 -8.47 -9.17
CA LYS A 100 -20.87 -9.19 -10.25
C LYS A 100 -21.60 -8.22 -11.18
N THR A 101 -22.25 -7.20 -10.61
CA THR A 101 -22.87 -6.11 -11.34
C THR A 101 -22.52 -4.74 -10.75
N TRP A 102 -22.65 -3.69 -11.53
CA TRP A 102 -22.32 -2.31 -11.11
C TRP A 102 -23.61 -1.49 -11.01
N ALA A 103 -24.21 -1.49 -9.81
CA ALA A 103 -25.51 -0.87 -9.55
C ALA A 103 -25.49 0.66 -9.66
N HIS A 104 -24.36 1.29 -9.33
CA HIS A 104 -24.20 2.73 -9.34
C HIS A 104 -22.95 3.13 -10.10
N SER A 105 -23.01 4.24 -10.82
CA SER A 105 -21.84 4.85 -11.45
C SER A 105 -22.01 6.37 -11.56
N ALA A 106 -20.88 7.08 -11.41
CA ALA A 106 -20.82 8.52 -11.58
C ALA A 106 -19.64 8.95 -12.46
N ALA A 107 -19.79 10.03 -13.18
CA ALA A 107 -18.68 10.62 -13.92
C ALA A 107 -17.63 11.16 -12.93
N PHE A 108 -16.38 10.84 -13.19
CA PHE A 108 -15.24 11.32 -12.43
C PHE A 108 -14.04 11.40 -13.36
N ALA A 109 -13.80 12.58 -13.90
CA ALA A 109 -12.79 12.78 -14.94
C ALA A 109 -11.36 12.38 -14.56
N ASP A 110 -11.07 12.35 -13.24
CA ASP A 110 -9.75 12.00 -12.69
C ASP A 110 -9.67 10.54 -12.19
N ALA A 111 -10.56 9.66 -12.65
CA ALA A 111 -10.68 8.28 -12.21
C ALA A 111 -9.36 7.49 -12.34
N GLU A 112 -8.64 7.66 -13.44
CA GLU A 112 -7.36 6.98 -13.71
C GLU A 112 -6.25 7.35 -12.70
N ASN A 113 -6.42 8.43 -11.96
CA ASN A 113 -5.51 8.88 -10.92
C ASN A 113 -5.93 8.46 -9.51
N ILE A 114 -6.98 7.66 -9.36
CA ILE A 114 -7.39 7.13 -8.05
C ILE A 114 -6.26 6.25 -7.51
N GLY A 115 -5.71 6.64 -6.37
CA GLY A 115 -4.63 5.94 -5.65
C GLY A 115 -5.15 4.90 -4.67
N PHE A 116 -6.24 5.20 -3.99
CA PHE A 116 -6.92 4.29 -3.10
C PHE A 116 -8.38 4.68 -2.90
N SER A 117 -9.16 3.74 -2.37
CA SER A 117 -10.49 3.93 -1.82
C SER A 117 -10.72 3.11 -0.56
N TYR A 118 -11.75 3.46 0.18
CA TYR A 118 -12.19 2.72 1.36
C TYR A 118 -13.70 2.87 1.53
N ILE A 119 -14.40 1.74 1.71
CA ILE A 119 -15.83 1.72 2.01
C ILE A 119 -16.00 1.65 3.53
N LEU A 120 -16.62 2.67 4.11
CA LEU A 120 -16.84 2.78 5.54
C LEU A 120 -18.00 1.89 5.99
N LYS A 121 -18.07 1.60 7.29
CA LYS A 121 -19.12 0.79 7.91
C LYS A 121 -20.53 1.34 7.69
N ASN A 122 -20.68 2.66 7.66
CA ASN A 122 -21.94 3.34 7.40
C ASN A 122 -22.30 3.45 5.88
N GLY A 123 -21.47 2.88 5.01
CA GLY A 123 -21.65 2.92 3.56
C GLY A 123 -21.05 4.13 2.85
N ASN A 124 -20.48 5.09 3.57
CA ASN A 124 -19.73 6.18 2.94
C ASN A 124 -18.53 5.61 2.16
N ILE A 125 -18.12 6.31 1.11
CA ILE A 125 -16.97 5.90 0.29
C ILE A 125 -15.96 7.04 0.28
N LEU A 126 -14.81 6.79 0.90
CA LEU A 126 -13.64 7.66 0.85
C LEU A 126 -12.74 7.21 -0.30
N PHE A 127 -12.30 8.13 -1.15
CA PHE A 127 -11.35 7.80 -2.22
C PHE A 127 -10.44 8.99 -2.52
N ALA A 128 -9.26 8.72 -3.02
CA ALA A 128 -8.27 9.76 -3.28
C ALA A 128 -7.63 9.60 -4.65
N THR A 129 -7.44 10.71 -5.32
CA THR A 129 -6.50 10.86 -6.43
C THR A 129 -5.12 11.21 -5.88
N ARG A 130 -4.18 11.58 -6.75
CA ARG A 130 -2.81 11.91 -6.35
C ARG A 130 -2.73 12.97 -5.25
N GLU A 131 -3.59 13.99 -5.30
CA GLU A 131 -3.51 15.18 -4.44
C GLU A 131 -4.83 15.53 -3.75
N LYS A 132 -5.93 14.88 -4.11
CA LYS A 132 -7.26 15.22 -3.64
C LYS A 132 -7.92 14.02 -2.98
N LEU A 133 -8.60 14.30 -1.89
CA LEU A 133 -9.40 13.34 -1.15
C LEU A 133 -10.89 13.66 -1.37
N PHE A 134 -11.69 12.64 -1.57
CA PHE A 134 -13.13 12.78 -1.85
C PHE A 134 -13.94 11.88 -0.94
N LEU A 135 -15.15 12.27 -0.65
CA LEU A 135 -16.16 11.49 0.08
C LEU A 135 -17.47 11.49 -0.69
N SER A 136 -18.05 10.31 -0.83
CA SER A 136 -19.45 10.13 -1.19
C SER A 136 -20.21 9.53 -0.01
N THR A 137 -21.44 10.04 0.24
CA THR A 137 -22.33 9.58 1.33
C THR A 137 -23.67 9.06 0.81
N ASP A 138 -23.81 8.88 -0.51
CA ASP A 138 -25.06 8.59 -1.19
C ASP A 138 -24.93 7.56 -2.33
N ASN A 139 -24.04 6.56 -2.13
CA ASN A 139 -23.75 5.51 -3.11
C ASN A 139 -23.27 6.09 -4.47
N LEU A 140 -22.34 7.04 -4.42
CA LEU A 140 -21.70 7.71 -5.57
C LEU A 140 -22.64 8.60 -6.41
N LYS A 141 -23.88 8.89 -5.98
CA LYS A 141 -24.73 9.88 -6.69
C LYS A 141 -24.08 11.25 -6.72
N THR A 142 -23.44 11.62 -5.59
CA THR A 142 -22.60 12.80 -5.48
C THR A 142 -21.30 12.48 -4.74
N HIS A 143 -20.30 13.35 -4.92
CA HIS A 143 -19.08 13.32 -4.15
C HIS A 143 -18.58 14.74 -3.92
N ARG A 144 -17.89 14.94 -2.79
CA ARG A 144 -17.28 16.24 -2.46
C ARG A 144 -15.81 16.06 -2.12
N GLN A 145 -15.01 17.08 -2.42
CA GLN A 145 -13.62 17.10 -1.99
C GLN A 145 -13.55 17.35 -0.47
N ILE A 146 -12.70 16.58 0.20
CA ILE A 146 -12.32 16.78 1.60
C ILE A 146 -11.03 17.58 1.64
N ILE A 147 -11.05 18.67 2.41
CA ILE A 147 -9.85 19.44 2.68
C ILE A 147 -9.26 18.95 3.99
N VAL A 148 -8.07 18.33 3.90
CA VAL A 148 -7.36 17.82 5.08
C VAL A 148 -6.97 18.98 5.99
N LYS A 149 -7.05 18.76 7.30
CA LYS A 149 -6.64 19.73 8.33
C LYS A 149 -5.33 19.31 8.97
N ASP A 150 -4.46 20.28 9.22
CA ASP A 150 -3.29 20.07 10.06
C ASP A 150 -3.66 19.98 11.56
N ARG A 151 -2.66 19.82 12.42
CA ARG A 151 -2.88 19.69 13.87
C ARG A 151 -3.50 20.91 14.51
N GLU A 152 -3.33 22.08 13.92
CA GLU A 152 -3.88 23.36 14.36
C GLU A 152 -5.26 23.65 13.71
N GLY A 153 -5.79 22.72 12.93
CA GLY A 153 -7.09 22.85 12.27
C GLY A 153 -7.07 23.70 10.99
N ARG A 154 -5.90 24.12 10.50
CA ARG A 154 -5.75 24.88 9.27
C ARG A 154 -5.84 23.97 8.05
N ASN A 155 -6.20 24.53 6.90
CA ASN A 155 -6.17 23.77 5.65
C ASN A 155 -4.75 23.30 5.34
N TYR A 156 -4.60 22.00 5.09
CA TYR A 156 -3.36 21.37 4.67
C TYR A 156 -3.39 21.14 3.15
N PRO A 157 -2.80 22.02 2.33
CA PRO A 157 -2.66 21.76 0.91
C PRO A 157 -1.50 20.78 0.69
N PRO A 158 -1.71 19.68 -0.04
CA PRO A 158 -0.59 18.85 -0.47
C PRO A 158 0.39 19.66 -1.30
N HIS A 159 1.69 19.36 -1.12
CA HIS A 159 2.72 19.92 -1.98
C HIS A 159 2.75 19.18 -3.31
N THR A 160 2.54 19.88 -4.40
CA THR A 160 2.63 19.30 -5.75
C THR A 160 4.08 19.28 -6.19
N PRO A 161 4.71 18.09 -6.39
CA PRO A 161 6.04 18.00 -6.95
C PRO A 161 6.04 18.62 -8.37
N ARG A 162 7.12 19.29 -8.73
CA ARG A 162 7.26 19.89 -10.06
C ARG A 162 7.44 18.86 -11.18
N ASN A 163 7.87 17.66 -10.85
CA ASN A 163 8.01 16.61 -11.85
C ASN A 163 6.67 15.91 -12.07
N PRO A 164 5.98 16.16 -13.20
CA PRO A 164 4.71 15.53 -13.51
C PRO A 164 4.81 14.00 -13.68
N ASP A 165 6.04 13.49 -13.92
CA ASP A 165 6.30 12.04 -14.06
C ASP A 165 6.40 11.34 -12.70
N GLN A 166 6.44 12.10 -11.62
CA GLN A 166 6.47 11.58 -10.24
C GLN A 166 5.23 12.03 -9.49
N PRO A 167 4.12 11.28 -9.58
CA PRO A 167 2.91 11.62 -8.87
C PRO A 167 3.15 11.60 -7.35
N GLY A 168 2.82 12.69 -6.70
CA GLY A 168 2.72 12.73 -5.25
C GLY A 168 1.51 11.90 -4.82
N TRP A 169 1.75 10.77 -4.19
CA TRP A 169 0.69 9.95 -3.61
C TRP A 169 0.44 10.37 -2.17
N TYR A 170 -0.14 11.56 -1.98
CA TYR A 170 -0.28 12.18 -0.66
C TYR A 170 -1.18 11.43 0.30
N PHE A 171 -2.17 10.69 -0.22
CA PHE A 171 -3.15 10.02 0.61
C PHE A 171 -3.17 8.52 0.41
N HIS A 172 -2.30 7.99 -0.44
CA HIS A 172 -2.27 6.58 -0.79
C HIS A 172 -1.59 5.74 0.30
N PRO A 173 -2.28 4.84 0.99
CA PRO A 173 -1.66 3.85 1.87
C PRO A 173 -1.09 2.67 1.06
N LEU A 174 -0.11 1.97 1.62
CA LEU A 174 0.36 0.71 1.04
C LEU A 174 -0.62 -0.43 1.34
N ASP A 175 -0.96 -0.62 2.59
CA ASP A 175 -1.76 -1.75 3.10
C ASP A 175 -3.24 -1.43 3.38
N GLY A 176 -3.67 -0.21 3.08
CA GLY A 176 -5.05 0.22 3.24
C GLY A 176 -5.29 1.14 4.45
N VAL A 177 -6.56 1.28 4.78
CA VAL A 177 -7.04 2.08 5.90
C VAL A 177 -7.41 1.13 7.04
N HIS A 178 -6.90 1.38 8.23
CA HIS A 178 -7.27 0.65 9.43
C HIS A 178 -8.24 1.44 10.27
N THR A 179 -9.10 0.73 10.98
CA THR A 179 -10.23 1.32 11.69
C THR A 179 -10.33 0.82 13.11
N TRP A 180 -10.94 1.64 13.93
CA TRP A 180 -11.32 1.36 15.30
C TRP A 180 -12.67 1.99 15.60
N ASP A 181 -13.56 1.25 16.28
CA ASP A 181 -14.85 1.78 16.71
C ASP A 181 -14.72 2.49 18.07
N ILE A 182 -15.13 3.76 18.12
CA ILE A 182 -15.36 4.51 19.37
C ILE A 182 -16.81 4.94 19.41
N ASP A 183 -17.54 4.54 20.43
CA ASP A 183 -18.93 4.94 20.68
C ASP A 183 -19.83 4.79 19.42
N GLY A 184 -19.60 3.71 18.66
CA GLY A 184 -20.33 3.42 17.43
C GLY A 184 -19.84 4.19 16.19
N SER A 185 -18.87 5.06 16.34
CA SER A 185 -18.21 5.75 15.22
C SER A 185 -16.94 5.05 14.79
N GLU A 186 -16.81 4.82 13.49
CA GLU A 186 -15.61 4.24 12.91
C GLU A 186 -14.51 5.30 12.78
N ILE A 187 -13.40 5.12 13.49
CA ILE A 187 -12.20 5.94 13.34
C ILE A 187 -11.35 5.33 12.23
N LEU A 188 -10.99 6.15 11.26
CA LEU A 188 -10.09 5.80 10.18
C LEU A 188 -8.69 6.29 10.49
N VAL A 189 -7.67 5.46 10.30
CA VAL A 189 -6.25 5.84 10.40
C VAL A 189 -5.47 5.20 9.28
N TRP A 190 -4.62 5.98 8.62
CA TRP A 190 -3.71 5.49 7.58
C TRP A 190 -2.50 6.39 7.39
N GLY A 191 -1.41 5.85 6.87
CA GLY A 191 -0.22 6.61 6.51
C GLY A 191 -0.07 6.77 5.01
N ASN A 192 0.60 7.81 4.53
CA ASN A 192 0.87 7.92 3.10
C ASN A 192 2.13 7.15 2.67
N TYR A 193 1.95 6.34 1.64
CA TYR A 193 3.00 5.69 0.89
C TYR A 193 3.36 6.54 -0.33
N CYS A 194 4.04 7.64 -0.09
CA CYS A 194 4.45 8.55 -1.15
C CYS A 194 5.63 7.96 -1.93
N ASN A 195 5.36 7.45 -3.10
CA ASN A 195 6.34 6.73 -3.92
C ASN A 195 7.26 7.67 -4.72
N VAL A 196 7.77 8.72 -4.09
CA VAL A 196 8.66 9.69 -4.72
C VAL A 196 10.09 9.45 -4.27
N LEU A 197 10.93 8.95 -5.16
CA LEU A 197 12.37 8.80 -4.93
C LEU A 197 13.00 10.18 -4.69
N GLY A 198 13.28 10.51 -3.42
CA GLY A 198 14.01 11.72 -3.05
C GLY A 198 13.25 13.04 -3.17
N GLY A 199 11.94 13.00 -3.41
CA GLY A 199 11.11 14.20 -3.45
C GLY A 199 10.72 14.71 -2.06
N PRO A 200 10.32 15.99 -1.98
CA PRO A 200 9.95 16.66 -0.72
C PRO A 200 8.51 16.43 -0.33
N VAL A 201 8.00 15.23 -0.49
CA VAL A 201 6.63 14.94 -0.10
C VAL A 201 6.58 14.80 1.42
N PRO A 202 5.73 15.58 2.11
CA PRO A 202 5.55 15.42 3.54
C PRO A 202 4.93 14.05 3.83
N VAL A 203 5.50 13.35 4.80
CA VAL A 203 5.03 12.05 5.25
C VAL A 203 4.17 12.25 6.48
N ASN A 204 2.95 11.74 6.43
CA ASN A 204 1.98 11.90 7.50
C ASN A 204 1.23 10.62 7.80
N ILE A 205 0.69 10.54 9.00
CA ILE A 205 -0.41 9.64 9.36
C ILE A 205 -1.67 10.50 9.44
N TYR A 206 -2.71 10.08 8.74
CA TYR A 206 -4.02 10.76 8.67
C TYR A 206 -5.05 10.02 9.51
N TYR A 207 -6.09 10.73 9.96
CA TYR A 207 -7.22 10.12 10.65
C TYR A 207 -8.52 10.87 10.39
N SER A 208 -9.63 10.18 10.64
CA SER A 208 -10.98 10.73 10.65
C SER A 208 -11.79 10.04 11.76
N THR A 209 -12.58 10.82 12.49
CA THR A 209 -13.44 10.34 13.58
C THR A 209 -14.93 10.54 13.32
N ASP A 210 -15.27 11.02 12.11
CA ASP A 210 -16.63 11.39 11.72
C ASP A 210 -17.03 10.75 10.39
N SER A 211 -16.64 9.49 10.20
CA SER A 211 -16.95 8.72 9.00
C SER A 211 -16.45 9.36 7.70
N GLY A 212 -15.24 9.92 7.73
CA GLY A 212 -14.58 10.51 6.58
C GLY A 212 -15.02 11.93 6.23
N GLN A 213 -15.89 12.55 7.05
CA GLN A 213 -16.41 13.90 6.77
C GLN A 213 -15.34 14.97 6.93
N THR A 214 -14.48 14.82 7.94
CA THR A 214 -13.25 15.59 8.11
C THR A 214 -12.05 14.63 8.22
N VAL A 215 -10.93 15.05 7.67
CA VAL A 215 -9.66 14.32 7.75
C VAL A 215 -8.61 15.25 8.32
N LYS A 216 -7.89 14.76 9.31
CA LYS A 216 -6.84 15.49 10.01
C LYS A 216 -5.52 14.74 9.98
N ILE A 217 -4.43 15.43 10.30
CA ILE A 217 -3.12 14.84 10.49
C ILE A 217 -2.97 14.38 11.94
N ALA A 218 -2.76 13.08 12.13
CA ALA A 218 -2.46 12.48 13.43
C ALA A 218 -0.98 12.64 13.82
N TYR A 219 -0.08 12.50 12.82
CA TYR A 219 1.36 12.61 13.00
C TYR A 219 2.02 13.10 11.72
N SER A 220 2.95 14.03 11.84
CA SER A 220 3.81 14.50 10.76
C SER A 220 5.24 14.10 11.03
N PHE A 221 5.84 13.37 10.11
CA PHE A 221 7.27 13.05 10.17
C PHE A 221 8.12 14.28 9.89
N GLY A 222 9.37 14.19 10.31
CA GLY A 222 10.33 15.26 10.18
C GLY A 222 10.69 15.59 8.74
N ARG A 223 11.18 16.79 8.55
CA ARG A 223 11.69 17.24 7.27
C ARG A 223 13.09 16.66 7.03
N ASN A 224 13.32 16.04 5.88
CA ASN A 224 14.65 15.61 5.49
C ASN A 224 15.58 16.83 5.36
N PRO A 225 16.64 16.94 6.19
CA PRO A 225 17.52 18.13 6.20
C PRO A 225 18.38 18.28 4.95
N LYS A 226 18.60 17.22 4.15
CA LYS A 226 19.33 17.30 2.88
C LYS A 226 18.45 17.70 1.70
N PHE A 227 17.15 17.78 1.92
CA PHE A 227 16.28 18.19 0.85
C PHE A 227 16.53 19.65 0.50
N GLN A 228 17.03 19.87 -0.72
CA GLN A 228 17.18 21.20 -1.31
C GLN A 228 16.30 21.26 -2.56
N GLU A 229 15.26 22.06 -2.50
CA GLU A 229 14.42 22.35 -3.64
C GLU A 229 15.14 23.31 -4.59
N LYS A 230 15.69 22.79 -5.69
CA LYS A 230 16.35 23.63 -6.69
C LYS A 230 15.32 24.52 -7.39
N GLY A 231 15.43 25.83 -7.16
CA GLY A 231 14.76 26.83 -7.97
C GLY A 231 13.27 27.08 -7.69
N THR A 232 12.74 26.65 -6.56
CA THR A 232 11.35 26.88 -6.16
C THR A 232 11.23 27.52 -4.79
N LYS A 233 10.15 28.29 -4.58
CA LYS A 233 9.75 28.62 -3.21
C LYS A 233 9.39 27.32 -2.49
N PRO A 234 9.93 27.05 -1.30
CA PRO A 234 9.56 25.87 -0.53
C PRO A 234 8.04 25.86 -0.36
N ALA A 235 7.42 24.68 -0.51
CA ALA A 235 6.03 24.52 -0.14
C ALA A 235 5.86 24.93 1.33
N SER A 236 4.68 25.42 1.64
CA SER A 236 4.35 25.90 2.99
C SER A 236 4.53 24.84 4.08
N PHE A 237 4.56 23.54 3.67
CA PHE A 237 4.77 22.43 4.59
C PHE A 237 5.52 21.27 3.90
N LEU A 238 6.71 20.96 4.38
CA LEU A 238 7.56 19.85 3.90
C LEU A 238 7.88 18.82 5.00
N GLY A 239 7.05 18.71 5.99
CA GLY A 239 7.26 17.92 7.19
C GLY A 239 7.44 18.81 8.42
N ASP A 240 7.34 18.22 9.58
CA ASP A 240 7.48 18.88 10.87
C ASP A 240 8.96 19.20 11.12
N ARG A 241 9.29 20.49 11.28
CA ARG A 241 10.67 20.93 11.49
C ARG A 241 11.25 20.50 12.83
N ASP A 242 10.37 20.33 13.81
CA ASP A 242 10.76 20.04 15.18
C ASP A 242 10.76 18.51 15.46
N ASN A 243 10.26 17.70 14.51
CA ASN A 243 10.27 16.27 14.63
C ASN A 243 11.55 15.66 14.04
N PRO A 244 12.43 15.03 14.86
CA PRO A 244 13.64 14.40 14.37
C PRO A 244 13.41 13.09 13.62
N VAL A 245 12.21 12.50 13.71
CA VAL A 245 11.87 11.23 13.08
C VAL A 245 11.55 11.45 11.62
N ILE A 246 12.47 11.06 10.75
CA ILE A 246 12.34 11.19 9.30
C ILE A 246 12.14 9.82 8.66
N CYS A 247 11.35 9.76 7.61
CA CYS A 247 11.22 8.56 6.80
C CYS A 247 10.86 8.91 5.35
N ARG A 248 11.01 7.94 4.46
CA ARG A 248 10.59 8.10 3.07
C ARG A 248 9.07 8.03 2.93
N HIS A 249 8.43 7.07 3.58
CA HIS A 249 6.99 6.86 3.60
C HIS A 249 6.55 5.91 4.72
N VAL A 250 5.25 5.86 4.97
CA VAL A 250 4.65 4.89 5.89
C VAL A 250 4.31 3.62 5.12
N HIS A 251 4.72 2.47 5.65
CA HIS A 251 4.40 1.16 5.09
C HIS A 251 3.05 0.67 5.57
N SER A 252 2.85 0.66 6.87
CA SER A 252 1.64 0.13 7.52
C SER A 252 1.20 1.03 8.66
N VAL A 253 -0.12 1.11 8.89
CA VAL A 253 -0.71 1.61 10.13
C VAL A 253 -1.83 0.65 10.51
N VAL A 254 -1.69 -0.05 11.65
CA VAL A 254 -2.59 -1.13 12.06
C VAL A 254 -3.05 -0.94 13.50
N PHE A 255 -4.31 -1.22 13.79
CA PHE A 255 -4.87 -1.14 15.12
C PHE A 255 -4.62 -2.42 15.93
N ASN A 256 -4.11 -2.26 17.16
CA ASN A 256 -4.04 -3.32 18.17
C ASN A 256 -5.24 -3.18 19.13
N PRO A 257 -6.25 -4.05 19.03
CA PRO A 257 -7.45 -3.95 19.87
C PRO A 257 -7.17 -4.20 21.35
N ALA A 258 -6.18 -5.02 21.69
CA ALA A 258 -5.84 -5.33 23.08
C ALA A 258 -5.28 -4.12 23.83
N GLU A 259 -4.47 -3.31 23.14
CA GLU A 259 -3.87 -2.09 23.71
C GLU A 259 -4.65 -0.81 23.40
N ARG A 260 -5.66 -0.90 22.53
CA ARG A 260 -6.38 0.26 21.99
C ARG A 260 -5.42 1.31 21.38
N ALA A 261 -4.43 0.85 20.66
CA ALA A 261 -3.37 1.65 20.08
C ALA A 261 -3.16 1.30 18.60
N PHE A 262 -2.67 2.26 17.82
CA PHE A 262 -2.23 2.04 16.46
C PHE A 262 -0.72 1.85 16.41
N TYR A 263 -0.27 0.92 15.58
CA TYR A 263 1.13 0.70 15.29
C TYR A 263 1.40 1.11 13.86
N ALA A 264 2.43 1.92 13.65
CA ALA A 264 2.87 2.35 12.33
C ALA A 264 4.29 1.88 12.06
N CYS A 265 4.55 1.39 10.85
CA CYS A 265 5.89 1.05 10.37
C CYS A 265 6.25 1.93 9.18
N THR A 266 7.50 2.37 9.14
CA THR A 266 8.10 3.12 8.04
C THR A 266 9.29 2.38 7.47
N GLY A 267 9.81 2.83 6.32
CA GLY A 267 11.03 2.22 5.78
C GLY A 267 11.40 2.71 4.39
N ASP A 268 12.07 1.88 3.72
CA ASP A 268 12.68 1.69 2.43
C ASP A 268 14.17 1.96 2.38
N ILE A 269 14.63 3.18 2.64
CA ILE A 269 16.03 3.52 2.51
C ILE A 269 16.47 4.47 3.62
N ASN A 270 17.73 4.35 4.00
CA ASN A 270 18.42 5.33 4.83
C ASN A 270 19.13 6.32 3.92
N ARG A 271 18.67 7.57 3.93
CA ARG A 271 19.22 8.65 3.07
C ARG A 271 20.44 9.34 3.68
N GLY A 272 21.11 8.70 4.64
CA GLY A 272 22.34 9.16 5.27
C GLY A 272 22.13 10.21 6.37
N HIS A 273 20.95 10.23 7.00
CA HIS A 273 20.61 11.09 8.16
C HIS A 273 20.27 10.31 9.41
N GLY A 274 20.64 9.06 9.47
CA GLY A 274 20.23 8.12 10.50
C GLY A 274 19.25 7.07 9.96
N ASN A 275 18.61 6.40 10.88
CA ASN A 275 17.64 5.36 10.57
C ASN A 275 16.34 5.98 10.03
N GLU A 276 15.73 5.31 9.05
CA GLU A 276 14.43 5.69 8.49
C GLU A 276 13.39 4.54 8.59
N CYS A 277 13.77 3.40 9.14
CA CYS A 277 12.85 2.33 9.51
C CYS A 277 12.46 2.48 10.98
N HIS A 278 11.24 2.92 11.20
CA HIS A 278 10.70 3.16 12.54
C HIS A 278 9.43 2.36 12.76
N TRP A 279 9.24 1.92 14.00
CA TRP A 279 7.95 1.49 14.51
C TRP A 279 7.49 2.50 15.55
N LEU A 280 6.27 2.98 15.36
CA LEU A 280 5.63 3.94 16.23
C LEU A 280 4.38 3.32 16.83
N ARG A 281 4.07 3.67 18.07
CA ARG A 281 2.81 3.36 18.73
C ARG A 281 2.06 4.65 19.01
N GLY A 282 0.81 4.74 18.56
CA GLY A 282 -0.06 5.91 18.70
C GLY A 282 -1.30 5.59 19.50
N VAL A 283 -1.59 6.39 20.52
CA VAL A 283 -2.81 6.34 21.32
C VAL A 283 -3.63 7.59 21.05
N TYR A 284 -4.92 7.41 20.80
CA TYR A 284 -5.84 8.50 20.57
C TYR A 284 -6.66 8.82 21.82
N ASP A 285 -6.59 10.07 22.27
CA ASP A 285 -7.49 10.61 23.28
C ASP A 285 -8.69 11.27 22.58
N ALA A 286 -9.83 10.57 22.62
CA ALA A 286 -11.05 11.05 21.98
C ALA A 286 -11.66 12.30 22.65
N ARG A 287 -11.38 12.55 23.96
CA ARG A 287 -11.89 13.72 24.68
C ARG A 287 -11.14 14.99 24.29
N ALA A 288 -9.83 14.84 24.12
CA ALA A 288 -8.95 15.95 23.76
C ALA A 288 -8.77 16.10 22.23
N ASP A 289 -9.26 15.14 21.44
CA ASP A 289 -8.98 15.01 19.99
C ASP A 289 -7.48 15.10 19.69
N LYS A 290 -6.69 14.30 20.42
CA LYS A 290 -5.21 14.32 20.36
C LYS A 290 -4.63 12.93 20.26
N TRP A 291 -3.50 12.87 19.60
CA TRP A 291 -2.66 11.69 19.48
C TRP A 291 -1.40 11.81 20.32
N ASP A 292 -1.04 10.74 21.00
CA ASP A 292 0.26 10.52 21.61
C ASP A 292 1.00 9.42 20.84
N TRP A 293 2.08 9.81 20.16
CA TRP A 293 2.90 8.91 19.34
C TRP A 293 4.28 8.72 19.96
N GLN A 294 4.65 7.46 20.17
CA GLN A 294 5.94 7.06 20.68
C GLN A 294 6.68 6.23 19.63
N VAL A 295 7.96 6.54 19.38
CA VAL A 295 8.85 5.69 18.60
C VAL A 295 9.34 4.53 19.47
N LEU A 296 9.02 3.30 19.07
CA LEU A 296 9.42 2.08 19.76
C LEU A 296 10.74 1.54 19.23
N VAL A 297 10.89 1.55 17.90
CA VAL A 297 12.06 1.02 17.19
C VAL A 297 12.54 2.05 16.18
N SER A 298 13.87 2.19 16.06
CA SER A 298 14.52 3.01 15.03
C SER A 298 15.78 2.29 14.57
N VAL A 299 15.75 1.72 13.36
CA VAL A 299 16.79 0.82 12.86
C VAL A 299 17.11 1.08 11.39
N ASP A 300 18.14 0.42 10.89
CA ASP A 300 18.45 0.39 9.47
C ASP A 300 17.31 -0.24 8.66
N SER A 301 17.05 0.30 7.48
CA SER A 301 15.98 -0.17 6.59
C SER A 301 16.22 -1.57 6.02
N ASN A 302 17.45 -2.10 6.08
CA ASN A 302 17.73 -3.48 5.68
C ASN A 302 17.63 -4.44 6.88
N SER A 303 16.54 -4.40 7.59
CA SER A 303 16.30 -5.24 8.77
C SER A 303 14.93 -5.90 8.72
N ARG A 304 14.73 -6.94 9.55
CA ARG A 304 13.43 -7.59 9.73
C ARG A 304 12.30 -6.64 10.13
N TYR A 305 12.63 -5.48 10.65
CA TYR A 305 11.67 -4.46 11.09
C TYR A 305 11.04 -3.66 9.94
N LYS A 306 11.64 -3.61 8.74
CA LYS A 306 10.97 -3.01 7.60
C LYS A 306 9.82 -3.91 7.19
N SER A 307 8.60 -3.51 7.49
CA SER A 307 7.41 -4.34 7.28
C SER A 307 6.54 -3.81 6.17
N GLY A 308 6.15 -4.68 5.24
CA GLY A 308 5.12 -4.41 4.23
C GLY A 308 3.70 -4.70 4.70
N GLY A 309 3.53 -5.46 5.80
CA GLY A 309 2.22 -5.79 6.38
C GLY A 309 2.34 -6.19 7.84
N ILE A 310 1.41 -5.69 8.66
CA ILE A 310 1.32 -5.93 10.10
C ILE A 310 -0.07 -6.46 10.43
N SER A 311 -0.18 -7.39 11.39
CA SER A 311 -1.45 -7.87 11.92
C SER A 311 -1.35 -8.17 13.41
N PHE A 312 -2.44 -7.96 14.14
CA PHE A 312 -2.59 -8.38 15.52
C PHE A 312 -3.66 -9.47 15.62
N VAL A 313 -3.29 -10.64 16.10
CA VAL A 313 -4.18 -11.78 16.26
C VAL A 313 -3.88 -12.47 17.60
N ASP A 314 -4.89 -12.72 18.40
CA ASP A 314 -4.80 -13.41 19.70
C ASP A 314 -3.71 -12.82 20.61
N GLY A 315 -3.59 -11.49 20.67
CA GLY A 315 -2.61 -10.78 21.48
C GLY A 315 -1.17 -10.87 20.94
N GLN A 316 -0.97 -11.46 19.77
CA GLN A 316 0.33 -11.54 19.10
C GLN A 316 0.42 -10.55 17.96
N LEU A 317 1.60 -9.98 17.78
CA LEU A 317 1.98 -9.15 16.66
C LEU A 317 2.64 -10.03 15.59
N TYR A 318 2.14 -9.93 14.37
CA TYR A 318 2.71 -10.57 13.17
C TYR A 318 3.14 -9.50 12.18
N TRP A 319 4.25 -9.72 11.47
CA TRP A 319 4.64 -8.84 10.37
C TRP A 319 5.43 -9.58 9.29
N ALA A 320 5.32 -9.06 8.07
CA ALA A 320 6.05 -9.53 6.90
C ALA A 320 7.23 -8.60 6.62
N ALA A 321 8.46 -9.11 6.59
CA ALA A 321 9.66 -8.29 6.39
C ALA A 321 9.86 -7.94 4.92
N ASP A 322 9.72 -6.66 4.59
CA ASP A 322 9.98 -6.07 3.28
C ASP A 322 11.44 -5.63 3.14
N ALA A 323 12.36 -6.51 3.49
CA ALA A 323 13.81 -6.27 3.39
C ALA A 323 14.55 -7.57 3.15
N ASN A 324 15.73 -7.48 2.53
CA ASN A 324 16.59 -8.63 2.39
C ASN A 324 17.12 -9.15 3.74
N GLY A 325 17.26 -8.26 4.72
CA GLY A 325 17.81 -8.59 6.01
C GLY A 325 19.28 -9.01 5.96
N PRO A 326 19.96 -9.09 7.09
CA PRO A 326 21.32 -9.60 7.18
C PRO A 326 21.36 -11.10 6.88
N LYS A 327 22.53 -11.58 6.42
CA LYS A 327 22.76 -13.00 6.23
C LYS A 327 22.94 -13.69 7.57
N LEU A 328 22.19 -14.76 7.81
CA LEU A 328 22.27 -15.57 9.00
C LEU A 328 23.42 -16.58 8.91
N PRO A 329 23.90 -17.17 10.03
CA PRO A 329 24.97 -18.18 10.05
C PRO A 329 24.68 -19.44 9.20
N ASN A 330 23.39 -19.77 9.01
CA ASN A 330 22.94 -20.88 8.17
C ASN A 330 22.89 -20.54 6.67
N GLY A 331 23.37 -19.36 6.26
CA GLY A 331 23.38 -18.87 4.88
C GLY A 331 22.06 -18.29 4.38
N LYS A 332 20.98 -18.39 5.15
CA LYS A 332 19.69 -17.77 4.83
C LYS A 332 19.70 -16.29 5.20
N HIS A 333 18.75 -15.54 4.68
CA HIS A 333 18.54 -14.15 5.07
C HIS A 333 17.56 -14.03 6.24
N ASP A 334 17.73 -12.99 7.07
CA ASP A 334 16.87 -12.68 8.20
C ASP A 334 15.60 -11.93 7.73
N ARG A 335 14.78 -12.63 6.97
CA ARG A 335 13.57 -12.10 6.36
C ARG A 335 12.48 -13.16 6.28
N GLY A 336 11.24 -12.70 6.17
CA GLY A 336 10.06 -13.55 6.07
C GLY A 336 8.94 -13.05 6.96
N ILE A 337 8.21 -13.97 7.58
CA ILE A 337 7.11 -13.65 8.46
C ILE A 337 7.52 -13.92 9.89
N PHE A 338 7.39 -12.92 10.72
CA PHE A 338 7.74 -12.92 12.13
C PHE A 338 6.54 -12.79 13.02
N ARG A 339 6.71 -13.25 14.28
CA ARG A 339 5.72 -13.09 15.35
C ARG A 339 6.42 -12.81 16.67
N CYS A 340 5.82 -11.97 17.51
CA CYS A 340 6.16 -11.81 18.94
C CYS A 340 4.96 -11.29 19.73
N ALA A 341 5.06 -11.25 21.06
CA ALA A 341 4.18 -10.41 21.86
C ALA A 341 4.48 -8.93 21.57
N PRO A 342 3.48 -8.02 21.58
CA PRO A 342 3.71 -6.61 21.25
C PRO A 342 4.79 -5.93 22.12
N GLU A 343 4.85 -6.27 23.41
CA GLU A 343 5.85 -5.78 24.36
C GLU A 343 7.27 -6.27 24.05
N ASP A 344 7.40 -7.35 23.30
CA ASP A 344 8.67 -7.95 22.90
C ASP A 344 9.21 -7.42 21.57
N LEU A 345 8.48 -6.53 20.91
CA LEU A 345 8.84 -5.97 19.61
C LEU A 345 10.26 -5.38 19.58
N THR A 346 10.71 -4.78 20.68
CA THR A 346 12.03 -4.15 20.78
C THR A 346 13.18 -5.13 21.03
N ASP A 347 12.88 -6.41 21.34
CA ASP A 347 13.89 -7.46 21.57
C ASP A 347 13.89 -8.50 20.45
N PRO A 348 14.80 -8.40 19.46
CA PRO A 348 14.85 -9.34 18.33
C PRO A 348 15.06 -10.80 18.73
N LYS A 349 15.55 -11.10 19.95
CA LYS A 349 15.76 -12.47 20.43
C LYS A 349 14.46 -13.17 20.79
N LYS A 350 13.41 -12.40 21.04
CA LYS A 350 12.08 -12.90 21.35
C LYS A 350 11.19 -13.06 20.11
N HIS A 351 11.66 -12.65 18.94
CA HIS A 351 10.94 -12.82 17.70
C HIS A 351 11.01 -14.27 17.21
N THR A 352 9.87 -14.81 16.86
CA THR A 352 9.76 -16.11 16.19
C THR A 352 9.67 -15.91 14.69
N LEU A 353 10.61 -16.47 13.93
CA LEU A 353 10.53 -16.55 12.46
C LEU A 353 9.63 -17.73 12.09
N LEU A 354 8.42 -17.44 11.62
CA LEU A 354 7.42 -18.44 11.22
C LEU A 354 7.68 -19.00 9.82
N PHE A 355 8.09 -18.12 8.91
CA PHE A 355 8.37 -18.46 7.52
C PHE A 355 9.62 -17.71 7.04
N ASN A 356 10.64 -18.43 6.59
CA ASN A 356 11.84 -17.83 6.03
C ASN A 356 11.69 -17.65 4.52
N ALA A 357 11.38 -16.43 4.11
CA ALA A 357 11.07 -16.11 2.72
C ALA A 357 12.29 -16.15 1.80
N LYS A 358 12.08 -16.58 0.56
CA LYS A 358 13.09 -16.54 -0.50
C LYS A 358 13.38 -15.12 -0.99
N PHE A 359 12.38 -14.23 -0.92
CA PHE A 359 12.44 -12.82 -1.33
C PHE A 359 11.86 -11.92 -0.24
N GLU A 360 11.96 -10.61 -0.41
CA GLU A 360 11.26 -9.61 0.40
C GLU A 360 9.75 -9.84 0.36
N MET A 361 9.05 -9.54 1.46
CA MET A 361 7.60 -9.75 1.57
C MET A 361 6.90 -8.39 1.51
N ALA A 362 6.22 -8.12 0.40
CA ALA A 362 5.66 -6.80 0.14
C ALA A 362 4.42 -6.45 0.97
N ASN A 363 3.59 -7.43 1.29
CA ASN A 363 2.34 -7.24 2.03
C ASN A 363 1.88 -8.54 2.68
N MET A 364 1.01 -8.43 3.69
CA MET A 364 0.44 -9.56 4.41
C MET A 364 -0.95 -9.22 4.95
N ILE A 365 -1.83 -10.21 5.00
CA ILE A 365 -3.09 -10.15 5.75
C ILE A 365 -3.27 -11.42 6.57
N ILE A 366 -3.91 -11.29 7.73
CA ILE A 366 -4.34 -12.43 8.55
C ILE A 366 -5.84 -12.27 8.84
N GLU A 367 -6.62 -13.29 8.51
CA GLU A 367 -8.04 -13.36 8.83
C GLU A 367 -8.46 -14.84 8.98
N ASP A 368 -9.25 -15.16 10.01
CA ASP A 368 -9.73 -16.51 10.33
C ASP A 368 -8.60 -17.56 10.33
N SER A 369 -7.49 -17.26 11.01
CA SER A 369 -6.29 -18.09 11.10
C SER A 369 -5.52 -18.27 9.78
N VAL A 370 -5.99 -17.74 8.67
CA VAL A 370 -5.29 -17.78 7.38
C VAL A 370 -4.33 -16.61 7.26
N ILE A 371 -3.06 -16.89 6.94
CA ILE A 371 -2.07 -15.89 6.57
C ILE A 371 -1.88 -15.93 5.06
N LEU A 372 -2.05 -14.79 4.41
CA LEU A 372 -1.62 -14.57 3.02
C LEU A 372 -0.53 -13.51 3.01
N ALA A 373 0.59 -13.81 2.37
CA ALA A 373 1.69 -12.88 2.25
C ALA A 373 2.31 -12.92 0.86
N GLY A 374 2.58 -11.75 0.29
CA GLY A 374 3.10 -11.61 -1.07
C GLY A 374 4.62 -11.49 -1.09
N HIS A 375 5.28 -12.28 -1.94
CA HIS A 375 6.68 -12.06 -2.27
C HIS A 375 6.84 -10.86 -3.19
N CYS A 376 7.84 -10.04 -2.92
CA CYS A 376 8.32 -9.02 -3.83
C CYS A 376 9.68 -9.43 -4.37
N ALA A 377 9.74 -9.88 -5.60
CA ALA A 377 11.02 -10.11 -6.25
C ALA A 377 11.61 -8.80 -6.78
N PRO A 378 12.95 -8.69 -6.86
CA PRO A 378 13.58 -7.60 -7.58
C PRO A 378 12.99 -7.47 -8.98
N ALA A 379 12.83 -6.23 -9.45
CA ALA A 379 12.19 -5.91 -10.74
C ALA A 379 12.75 -6.67 -11.95
N SER A 380 13.95 -7.25 -11.83
CA SER A 380 14.61 -8.03 -12.88
C SER A 380 14.11 -9.46 -13.02
N THR A 381 13.44 -10.02 -12.00
CA THR A 381 13.07 -11.45 -12.01
C THR A 381 11.58 -11.69 -12.03
N TYR A 382 10.74 -10.74 -11.58
CA TYR A 382 9.28 -10.84 -11.47
C TYR A 382 8.78 -12.20 -10.93
N ALA A 383 9.66 -12.96 -10.27
CA ALA A 383 9.30 -14.21 -9.65
C ALA A 383 8.52 -13.87 -8.37
N THR A 384 7.23 -13.78 -8.51
CA THR A 384 6.31 -13.32 -7.47
C THR A 384 5.43 -14.46 -7.09
N GLY A 385 5.37 -14.72 -5.79
CA GLY A 385 4.59 -15.79 -5.23
C GLY A 385 3.75 -15.30 -4.06
N ILE A 386 2.83 -16.15 -3.64
CA ILE A 386 2.05 -15.98 -2.42
C ILE A 386 2.45 -17.09 -1.47
N ALA A 387 2.86 -16.72 -0.25
CA ALA A 387 2.98 -17.65 0.85
C ALA A 387 1.64 -17.72 1.59
N ILE A 388 1.16 -18.93 1.85
CA ILE A 388 -0.12 -19.19 2.47
C ILE A 388 0.08 -20.09 3.68
N SER A 389 -0.53 -19.73 4.81
CA SER A 389 -0.67 -20.58 5.97
C SER A 389 -2.15 -20.64 6.38
N PRO A 390 -2.76 -21.80 6.52
CA PRO A 390 -4.16 -21.93 6.96
C PRO A 390 -4.31 -21.93 8.49
N ASP A 391 -3.21 -21.94 9.26
CA ASP A 391 -3.16 -22.32 10.68
C ASP A 391 -2.22 -21.40 11.50
N LEU A 392 -2.23 -20.09 11.21
CA LEU A 392 -1.42 -19.06 11.90
C LEU A 392 0.09 -19.33 11.88
N GLY A 393 0.60 -19.88 10.76
CA GLY A 393 2.03 -20.04 10.53
C GLY A 393 2.60 -21.36 11.01
N LYS A 394 1.80 -22.37 11.37
CA LYS A 394 2.27 -23.70 11.71
C LYS A 394 2.67 -24.49 10.46
N THR A 395 1.88 -24.37 9.39
CA THR A 395 2.18 -24.98 8.08
C THR A 395 2.18 -23.90 6.99
N TRP A 396 2.94 -24.13 5.92
CA TRP A 396 3.11 -23.17 4.84
C TRP A 396 3.12 -23.84 3.48
N ALA A 397 2.49 -23.16 2.52
CA ALA A 397 2.61 -23.45 1.10
C ALA A 397 3.00 -22.17 0.35
N GLU A 398 3.80 -22.33 -0.71
CA GLU A 398 4.12 -21.25 -1.64
C GLU A 398 3.45 -21.52 -2.98
N TYR A 399 2.90 -20.48 -3.58
CA TYR A 399 2.30 -20.55 -4.90
C TYR A 399 2.95 -19.49 -5.80
N ASP A 400 3.44 -19.93 -6.95
CA ASP A 400 4.03 -19.06 -7.97
C ASP A 400 2.92 -18.50 -8.86
N LEU A 401 2.89 -17.18 -9.02
CA LEU A 401 1.93 -16.50 -9.89
C LEU A 401 2.36 -16.47 -11.37
N ALA A 402 3.35 -17.27 -11.76
CA ALA A 402 3.89 -17.28 -13.13
C ALA A 402 2.82 -17.54 -14.21
N GLU A 403 1.77 -18.28 -13.89
CA GLU A 403 0.65 -18.53 -14.80
C GLU A 403 -0.14 -17.25 -15.16
N PHE A 404 -0.10 -16.23 -14.30
CA PHE A 404 -0.71 -14.93 -14.56
C PHE A 404 0.25 -13.97 -15.27
N GLY A 405 1.45 -14.43 -15.65
CA GLY A 405 2.52 -13.62 -16.22
C GLY A 405 3.28 -12.82 -15.13
N PRO A 406 4.09 -11.82 -15.55
CA PRO A 406 4.93 -11.05 -14.61
C PRO A 406 4.09 -10.11 -13.73
N ARG A 407 3.51 -10.66 -12.69
CA ARG A 407 2.61 -9.99 -11.73
C ARG A 407 3.15 -10.07 -10.31
N SER A 408 2.99 -8.97 -9.56
CA SER A 408 3.34 -8.91 -8.13
C SER A 408 2.08 -8.76 -7.28
N PRO A 409 1.86 -9.60 -6.26
CA PRO A 409 0.81 -9.38 -5.28
C PRO A 409 1.23 -8.24 -4.36
N VAL A 410 0.63 -7.07 -4.52
CA VAL A 410 1.05 -5.85 -3.82
C VAL A 410 0.17 -5.52 -2.63
N ARG A 411 -1.10 -5.93 -2.65
CA ARG A 411 -2.03 -5.67 -1.58
C ARG A 411 -2.99 -6.83 -1.42
N PHE A 412 -3.22 -7.22 -0.18
CA PHE A 412 -4.25 -8.18 0.21
C PHE A 412 -5.40 -7.45 0.90
N HIS A 413 -6.61 -7.89 0.66
CA HIS A 413 -7.82 -7.35 1.26
C HIS A 413 -8.59 -8.44 2.00
N PRO A 414 -9.34 -8.08 3.06
CA PRO A 414 -10.17 -9.01 3.81
C PRO A 414 -11.13 -9.79 2.92
N LYS A 415 -11.64 -10.90 3.42
CA LYS A 415 -12.66 -11.69 2.75
C LYS A 415 -13.91 -10.85 2.46
N ASN A 416 -14.47 -11.06 1.29
CA ASN A 416 -15.80 -10.57 0.99
C ASN A 416 -16.87 -11.52 1.62
N SER A 417 -18.15 -11.18 1.48
CA SER A 417 -19.26 -12.00 2.01
C SER A 417 -19.34 -13.42 1.44
N ASP A 418 -18.70 -13.69 0.29
CA ASP A 418 -18.62 -15.03 -0.31
C ASP A 418 -17.37 -15.82 0.17
N GLY A 419 -16.56 -15.24 1.08
CA GLY A 419 -15.38 -15.85 1.66
C GLY A 419 -14.12 -15.79 0.80
N TRP A 420 -14.06 -14.88 -0.17
CA TRP A 420 -12.90 -14.68 -1.03
C TRP A 420 -12.02 -13.53 -0.54
N PHE A 421 -10.73 -13.78 -0.32
CA PHE A 421 -9.73 -12.74 -0.23
C PHE A 421 -9.51 -12.10 -1.59
N ARG A 422 -9.23 -10.81 -1.61
CA ARG A 422 -8.83 -10.11 -2.81
C ARG A 422 -7.35 -9.79 -2.78
N VAL A 423 -6.68 -9.97 -3.91
CA VAL A 423 -5.26 -9.68 -4.11
C VAL A 423 -5.11 -8.75 -5.30
N ASP A 424 -4.54 -7.58 -5.09
CA ASP A 424 -4.21 -6.65 -6.17
C ASP A 424 -2.90 -7.07 -6.83
N LEU A 425 -2.97 -7.42 -8.10
CA LEU A 425 -1.80 -7.77 -8.91
C LEU A 425 -1.30 -6.54 -9.68
N ARG A 426 0.01 -6.32 -9.67
CA ARG A 426 0.65 -5.22 -10.38
C ARG A 426 1.79 -5.71 -11.25
N LYS A 427 2.01 -5.00 -12.35
CA LYS A 427 3.21 -5.12 -13.15
C LYS A 427 4.21 -4.06 -12.67
N GLY A 428 5.32 -4.52 -12.09
CA GLY A 428 6.15 -3.64 -11.28
C GLY A 428 5.39 -3.14 -10.05
N TRP A 429 5.75 -1.96 -9.54
CA TRP A 429 5.14 -1.39 -8.34
C TRP A 429 3.92 -0.50 -8.60
N ILE A 430 3.69 -0.09 -9.84
CA ILE A 430 2.78 1.03 -10.16
C ILE A 430 1.63 0.60 -11.05
N GLU A 431 1.89 -0.22 -12.06
CA GLU A 431 0.88 -0.57 -13.05
C GLU A 431 -0.11 -1.59 -12.51
N ARG A 432 -1.31 -1.14 -12.20
CA ARG A 432 -2.45 -1.99 -11.85
C ARG A 432 -2.85 -2.81 -13.06
N VAL A 433 -2.85 -4.11 -12.90
CA VAL A 433 -3.11 -4.99 -14.04
C VAL A 433 -4.38 -5.77 -13.85
N GLU A 434 -4.50 -6.48 -12.72
CA GLU A 434 -5.60 -7.40 -12.47
C GLU A 434 -5.88 -7.52 -10.98
N VAL A 435 -7.05 -8.03 -10.66
CA VAL A 435 -7.47 -8.41 -9.32
C VAL A 435 -7.69 -9.91 -9.29
N LEU A 436 -7.00 -10.58 -8.39
CA LEU A 436 -7.11 -12.00 -8.13
C LEU A 436 -7.94 -12.21 -6.85
N PHE A 437 -8.91 -13.10 -6.91
CA PHE A 437 -9.63 -13.59 -5.74
C PHE A 437 -9.11 -14.97 -5.36
N ILE A 438 -8.87 -15.18 -4.06
CA ILE A 438 -8.38 -16.45 -3.51
C ILE A 438 -9.31 -16.89 -2.40
N LYS A 439 -9.69 -18.15 -2.40
CA LYS A 439 -10.45 -18.80 -1.33
C LYS A 439 -9.68 -20.02 -0.86
N PRO A 440 -9.10 -20.01 0.35
CA PRO A 440 -8.40 -21.18 0.89
C PRO A 440 -9.31 -22.40 0.95
N LYS A 441 -8.74 -23.56 0.66
CA LYS A 441 -9.40 -24.86 0.86
C LYS A 441 -9.35 -25.21 2.35
N PRO A 442 -10.37 -25.96 2.85
CA PRO A 442 -10.42 -26.41 4.24
C PRO A 442 -9.23 -27.26 4.65
#